data_7d23f4366738db743d6af8a1530cf91a
#
_entry.id   7d23f4366738db743d6af8a1530cf91a
#
_cell.length_a   1.000
_cell.length_b   1.000
_cell.length_c   1.000
_cell.angle_alpha   90.00
_cell.angle_beta   90.00
_cell.angle_gamma   90.00
#
_symmetry.space_group_name_H-M   'P 1'
#
loop_
_entity.id
_entity.type
_entity.pdbx_description
1 polymer ?
#
loop_
_entity_poly.entity_id
_entity_poly.type
_entity_poly.pdbx_seq_one_letter_code
_entity_poly.pdbx_strand_id
1 'polypeptide(L)'
;EMYLSAVDTLAQHGYEQYEISNFARPGFASRHNLKYWHMDEYAGFGPGAHSDLGGVRFAYVRDIDRYIAGQLLLSESETEETLARDFEYVMLSLRTAEGIDRAYFERTYRQRFAPLDGLFRQYETAGLAQPTEKGWRLTPQGFLVSNSIIVALEDALAAQKLQRQTAAASGDYRIV
;
A
#
# COMPACT_ATOMS: atom_id res chain seq x y z
N GLU A 1 3.32 21.07 -11.61
CA GLU A 1 4.63 21.77 -11.73
C GLU A 1 5.35 21.90 -10.39
N MET A 2 4.76 22.50 -9.32
CA MET A 2 5.42 22.69 -8.01
C MET A 2 5.98 21.39 -7.40
N TYR A 3 5.23 20.31 -7.41
CA TYR A 3 5.66 19.04 -6.85
C TYR A 3 6.93 18.50 -7.54
N LEU A 4 6.93 18.44 -8.86
CA LEU A 4 8.10 17.96 -9.63
C LEU A 4 9.31 18.87 -9.42
N SER A 5 9.09 20.19 -9.41
CA SER A 5 10.16 21.16 -9.09
C SER A 5 10.72 20.95 -7.68
N ALA A 6 9.87 20.61 -6.70
CA ALA A 6 10.33 20.28 -5.35
C ALA A 6 11.16 18.99 -5.33
N VAL A 7 10.73 17.94 -6.04
CA VAL A 7 11.48 16.68 -6.17
C VAL A 7 12.88 16.96 -6.74
N ASP A 8 12.95 17.70 -7.85
CA ASP A 8 14.23 18.02 -8.52
C ASP A 8 15.14 18.88 -7.62
N THR A 9 14.56 19.88 -6.98
CA THR A 9 15.34 20.79 -6.09
C THR A 9 15.89 20.02 -4.91
N LEU A 10 15.10 19.18 -4.27
CA LEU A 10 15.55 18.38 -3.13
C LEU A 10 16.62 17.37 -3.53
N ALA A 11 16.45 16.71 -4.69
CA ALA A 11 17.45 15.80 -5.23
C ALA A 11 18.80 16.48 -5.47
N GLN A 12 18.82 17.71 -6.02
CA GLN A 12 20.04 18.51 -6.20
C GLN A 12 20.73 18.84 -4.88
N HIS A 13 20.00 18.82 -3.76
CA HIS A 13 20.55 19.06 -2.41
C HIS A 13 20.79 17.77 -1.62
N GLY A 14 20.77 16.61 -2.29
CA GLY A 14 21.06 15.30 -1.69
C GLY A 14 19.95 14.71 -0.86
N TYR A 15 18.70 15.14 -1.09
CA TYR A 15 17.51 14.53 -0.49
C TYR A 15 16.80 13.68 -1.53
N GLU A 16 16.62 12.42 -1.23
CA GLU A 16 15.88 11.45 -2.05
C GLU A 16 14.46 11.32 -1.55
N GLN A 17 13.52 11.24 -2.47
CA GLN A 17 12.14 10.91 -2.15
C GLN A 17 12.07 9.44 -1.74
N TYR A 18 11.69 9.13 -0.50
CA TYR A 18 11.55 7.74 -0.05
C TYR A 18 10.08 7.29 0.03
N GLU A 19 9.13 8.25 0.05
CA GLU A 19 7.70 8.00 -0.12
C GLU A 19 7.01 9.23 -0.69
N ILE A 20 5.73 9.15 -0.99
CA ILE A 20 4.98 10.13 -1.79
C ILE A 20 5.10 11.59 -1.30
N SER A 21 5.25 11.82 0.00
CA SER A 21 5.24 13.17 0.62
C SER A 21 6.54 13.54 1.32
N ASN A 22 7.46 12.60 1.52
CA ASN A 22 8.64 12.82 2.34
C ASN A 22 9.94 12.49 1.61
N PHE A 23 10.94 13.26 1.97
CA PHE A 23 12.31 13.21 1.42
C PHE A 23 13.31 13.08 2.57
N ALA A 24 14.41 12.40 2.32
CA ALA A 24 15.47 12.22 3.29
C ALA A 24 16.83 12.09 2.59
N ARG A 25 17.90 12.35 3.30
CA ARG A 25 19.24 11.93 2.85
C ARG A 25 19.33 10.40 2.89
N PRO A 26 20.17 9.78 2.06
CA PRO A 26 20.38 8.34 2.10
C PRO A 26 20.66 7.83 3.52
N GLY A 27 19.90 6.82 3.96
CA GLY A 27 19.98 6.25 5.30
C GLY A 27 19.22 7.01 6.40
N PHE A 28 18.57 8.13 6.11
CA PHE A 28 17.83 8.95 7.09
C PHE A 28 16.31 8.96 6.86
N ALA A 29 15.77 8.07 6.04
CA ALA A 29 14.34 7.90 5.90
C ALA A 29 13.68 7.61 7.27
N SER A 30 12.49 8.19 7.51
CA SER A 30 11.77 7.98 8.77
C SER A 30 11.33 6.53 8.90
N ARG A 31 11.97 5.78 9.81
CA ARG A 31 11.56 4.40 10.11
C ARG A 31 10.13 4.33 10.65
N HIS A 32 9.69 5.37 11.35
CA HIS A 32 8.31 5.45 11.84
C HIS A 32 7.31 5.51 10.69
N ASN A 33 7.56 6.37 9.68
CA ASN A 33 6.68 6.45 8.50
C ASN A 33 6.72 5.16 7.67
N LEU A 34 7.92 4.64 7.41
CA LEU A 34 8.10 3.40 6.65
C LEU A 34 7.38 2.22 7.28
N LYS A 35 7.28 2.16 8.62
CA LYS A 35 6.54 1.14 9.33
C LYS A 35 5.09 1.02 8.84
N TYR A 36 4.40 2.13 8.66
CA TYR A 36 3.03 2.13 8.13
C TYR A 36 2.97 1.74 6.65
N TRP A 37 3.92 2.23 5.85
CA TRP A 37 4.00 1.89 4.43
C TRP A 37 4.31 0.40 4.20
N HIS A 38 5.07 -0.23 5.10
CA HIS A 38 5.40 -1.65 5.05
C HIS A 38 4.37 -2.55 5.71
N MET A 39 3.29 -1.99 6.25
CA MET A 39 2.25 -2.71 6.99
C MET A 39 2.78 -3.45 8.22
N ASP A 40 3.83 -2.91 8.86
CA ASP A 40 4.34 -3.46 10.12
C ASP A 40 3.34 -3.21 11.25
N GLU A 41 3.29 -4.12 12.20
CA GLU A 41 2.46 -3.99 13.39
C GLU A 41 2.80 -2.74 14.21
N TYR A 42 1.78 -2.08 14.72
CA TYR A 42 1.93 -0.92 15.60
C TYR A 42 0.83 -0.82 16.65
N ALA A 43 1.16 -0.25 17.80
CA ALA A 43 0.23 0.08 18.86
C ALA A 43 0.04 1.60 18.92
N GLY A 44 -1.20 2.05 18.84
CA GLY A 44 -1.59 3.44 19.08
C GLY A 44 -2.02 3.64 20.53
N PHE A 45 -1.63 4.77 21.11
CA PHE A 45 -1.97 5.15 22.47
C PHE A 45 -2.77 6.44 22.48
N GLY A 46 -3.89 6.44 23.17
CA GLY A 46 -4.76 7.60 23.32
C GLY A 46 -6.13 7.46 22.66
N PRO A 47 -7.04 8.41 22.92
CA PRO A 47 -8.38 8.43 22.33
C PRO A 47 -8.28 8.63 20.80
N GLY A 48 -8.96 7.78 20.04
CA GLY A 48 -8.94 7.80 18.57
C GLY A 48 -7.64 7.27 17.94
N ALA A 49 -6.70 6.75 18.73
CA ALA A 49 -5.50 6.13 18.20
C ALA A 49 -5.81 4.76 17.60
N HIS A 50 -5.29 4.52 16.40
CA HIS A 50 -5.39 3.24 15.71
C HIS A 50 -4.23 2.32 16.09
N SER A 51 -4.50 1.03 16.11
CA SER A 51 -3.53 -0.04 16.28
C SER A 51 -3.72 -1.08 15.18
N ASP A 52 -2.65 -1.76 14.79
CA ASP A 52 -2.68 -2.91 13.90
C ASP A 52 -1.75 -3.97 14.51
N LEU A 53 -2.32 -4.93 15.24
CA LEU A 53 -1.58 -5.89 16.05
C LEU A 53 -2.23 -7.28 15.95
N GLY A 54 -1.42 -8.30 15.74
CA GLY A 54 -1.87 -9.69 15.76
C GLY A 54 -2.96 -9.99 14.74
N GLY A 55 -2.94 -9.32 13.57
CA GLY A 55 -3.96 -9.46 12.53
C GLY A 55 -5.26 -8.70 12.80
N VAL A 56 -5.33 -7.88 13.84
CA VAL A 56 -6.50 -7.08 14.18
C VAL A 56 -6.15 -5.60 14.10
N ARG A 57 -6.91 -4.86 13.28
CA ARG A 57 -6.87 -3.39 13.26
C ARG A 57 -8.01 -2.86 14.11
N PHE A 58 -7.71 -1.97 15.04
CA PHE A 58 -8.70 -1.39 15.92
C PHE A 58 -8.36 0.05 16.31
N ALA A 59 -9.37 0.80 16.73
CA ALA A 59 -9.19 2.13 17.32
C ALA A 59 -10.10 2.32 18.52
N TYR A 60 -9.64 3.13 19.47
CA TYR A 60 -10.48 3.55 20.58
C TYR A 60 -11.37 4.74 20.18
N VAL A 61 -12.51 4.88 20.85
CA VAL A 61 -13.37 6.05 20.68
C VAL A 61 -12.59 7.33 20.94
N ARG A 62 -12.88 8.37 20.14
CA ARG A 62 -12.24 9.68 20.27
C ARG A 62 -12.90 10.52 21.37
N ASP A 63 -12.78 10.00 22.62
CA ASP A 63 -13.34 10.61 23.82
C ASP A 63 -12.27 10.59 24.93
N ILE A 64 -11.75 11.77 25.24
CA ILE A 64 -10.63 11.93 26.16
C ILE A 64 -11.03 11.63 27.61
N ASP A 65 -12.24 12.01 28.02
CA ASP A 65 -12.72 11.84 29.39
C ASP A 65 -12.94 10.34 29.68
N ARG A 66 -13.53 9.62 28.75
CA ARG A 66 -13.68 8.17 28.85
C ARG A 66 -12.33 7.46 28.87
N TYR A 67 -11.40 7.88 28.03
CA TYR A 67 -10.07 7.30 28.00
C TYR A 67 -9.34 7.48 29.34
N ILE A 68 -9.37 8.70 29.92
CA ILE A 68 -8.79 8.98 31.25
C ILE A 68 -9.49 8.19 32.33
N ALA A 69 -10.80 7.98 32.24
CA ALA A 69 -11.57 7.14 33.16
C ALA A 69 -11.31 5.62 32.99
N GLY A 70 -10.41 5.22 32.08
CA GLY A 70 -10.10 3.81 31.83
C GLY A 70 -11.18 3.06 31.04
N GLN A 71 -12.13 3.77 30.44
CA GLN A 71 -13.17 3.20 29.60
C GLN A 71 -12.63 3.01 28.16
N LEU A 72 -11.90 1.93 27.91
CA LEU A 72 -11.26 1.62 26.64
C LEU A 72 -12.28 1.02 25.64
N LEU A 73 -13.21 1.84 25.17
CA LEU A 73 -14.23 1.43 24.21
C LEU A 73 -13.67 1.51 22.79
N LEU A 74 -13.88 0.45 22.01
CA LEU A 74 -13.51 0.43 20.59
C LEU A 74 -14.54 1.21 19.76
N SER A 75 -14.06 2.05 18.85
CA SER A 75 -14.87 2.70 17.80
C SER A 75 -14.98 1.82 16.58
N GLU A 76 -13.93 1.04 16.29
CA GLU A 76 -13.85 0.12 15.16
C GLU A 76 -12.92 -1.04 15.50
N SER A 77 -13.18 -2.18 14.88
CA SER A 77 -12.32 -3.36 14.94
C SER A 77 -12.52 -4.18 13.66
N GLU A 78 -11.43 -4.48 12.97
CA GLU A 78 -11.41 -5.28 11.74
C GLU A 78 -10.37 -6.38 11.91
N THR A 79 -10.71 -7.58 11.45
CA THR A 79 -9.82 -8.75 11.45
C THR A 79 -9.21 -8.95 10.06
N GLU A 80 -8.19 -9.79 9.94
CA GLU A 80 -7.59 -10.13 8.63
C GLU A 80 -8.61 -10.66 7.61
N GLU A 81 -9.68 -11.28 8.05
CA GLU A 81 -10.75 -11.80 7.18
C GLU A 81 -11.54 -10.67 6.50
N THR A 82 -11.66 -9.52 7.17
CA THR A 82 -12.38 -8.34 6.66
C THR A 82 -11.47 -7.33 5.97
N LEU A 83 -10.17 -7.38 6.25
CA LEU A 83 -9.17 -6.49 5.65
C LEU A 83 -8.73 -6.98 4.26
N ALA A 84 -8.81 -6.13 3.26
CA ALA A 84 -8.28 -6.41 1.92
C ALA A 84 -6.75 -6.19 1.89
N ARG A 85 -6.02 -6.98 2.66
CA ARG A 85 -4.55 -6.83 2.85
C ARG A 85 -3.75 -6.86 1.56
N ASP A 86 -4.19 -7.63 0.58
CA ASP A 86 -3.55 -7.70 -0.74
C ASP A 86 -3.64 -6.37 -1.51
N PHE A 87 -4.81 -5.75 -1.50
CA PHE A 87 -4.98 -4.43 -2.10
C PHE A 87 -4.30 -3.34 -1.26
N GLU A 88 -4.39 -3.42 0.06
CA GLU A 88 -3.70 -2.49 0.97
C GLU A 88 -2.19 -2.51 0.73
N TYR A 89 -1.58 -3.69 0.55
CA TYR A 89 -0.17 -3.81 0.19
C TYR A 89 0.15 -3.10 -1.12
N VAL A 90 -0.66 -3.30 -2.17
CA VAL A 90 -0.47 -2.62 -3.46
C VAL A 90 -0.55 -1.10 -3.27
N MET A 91 -1.58 -0.63 -2.58
CA MET A 91 -1.83 0.78 -2.33
C MET A 91 -0.69 1.46 -1.56
N LEU A 92 -0.19 0.83 -0.50
CA LEU A 92 0.85 1.39 0.37
C LEU A 92 2.23 1.31 -0.29
N SER A 93 2.57 0.16 -0.89
CA SER A 93 3.86 -0.03 -1.56
C SER A 93 4.06 0.95 -2.70
N LEU A 94 3.01 1.24 -3.48
CA LEU A 94 3.08 2.21 -4.58
C LEU A 94 3.26 3.66 -4.14
N ARG A 95 3.10 3.95 -2.87
CA ARG A 95 3.38 5.27 -2.30
C ARG A 95 4.80 5.40 -1.78
N THR A 96 5.62 4.35 -1.90
CA THR A 96 7.04 4.35 -1.54
C THR A 96 7.93 4.32 -2.78
N ALA A 97 9.16 4.79 -2.64
CA ALA A 97 10.17 4.68 -3.68
C ALA A 97 10.66 3.24 -3.90
N GLU A 98 10.41 2.34 -2.95
CA GLU A 98 10.73 0.91 -3.07
C GLU A 98 9.78 0.24 -4.06
N GLY A 99 8.49 0.59 -4.01
CA GLY A 99 7.45 0.02 -4.87
C GLY A 99 7.00 -1.38 -4.44
N ILE A 100 6.40 -2.11 -5.37
CA ILE A 100 5.84 -3.44 -5.14
C ILE A 100 6.90 -4.51 -5.37
N ASP A 101 7.02 -5.44 -4.42
CA ASP A 101 7.75 -6.70 -4.60
C ASP A 101 6.77 -7.79 -5.10
N ARG A 102 6.94 -8.20 -6.37
CA ARG A 102 6.12 -9.22 -7.02
C ARG A 102 6.16 -10.56 -6.28
N ALA A 103 7.36 -11.02 -5.93
CA ALA A 103 7.54 -12.33 -5.30
C ALA A 103 6.92 -12.36 -3.90
N TYR A 104 7.04 -11.25 -3.16
CA TYR A 104 6.37 -11.08 -1.88
C TYR A 104 4.84 -11.13 -2.05
N PHE A 105 4.30 -10.36 -2.99
CA PHE A 105 2.86 -10.30 -3.26
C PHE A 105 2.29 -11.69 -3.58
N GLU A 106 2.90 -12.40 -4.54
CA GLU A 106 2.41 -13.71 -4.97
C GLU A 106 2.50 -14.77 -3.86
N ARG A 107 3.58 -14.78 -3.10
CA ARG A 107 3.79 -15.70 -1.99
C ARG A 107 2.84 -15.43 -0.82
N THR A 108 2.67 -14.16 -0.44
CA THR A 108 1.91 -13.76 0.75
C THR A 108 0.41 -13.84 0.51
N TYR A 109 -0.06 -13.28 -0.61
CA TYR A 109 -1.50 -13.17 -0.89
C TYR A 109 -2.04 -14.29 -1.78
N ARG A 110 -1.19 -15.22 -2.22
CA ARG A 110 -1.59 -16.35 -3.08
C ARG A 110 -2.32 -15.91 -4.35
N GLN A 111 -1.93 -14.77 -4.91
CA GLN A 111 -2.50 -14.18 -6.12
C GLN A 111 -1.43 -14.06 -7.19
N ARG A 112 -1.83 -14.16 -8.47
CA ARG A 112 -0.92 -13.93 -9.60
C ARG A 112 -0.71 -12.43 -9.79
N PHE A 113 0.52 -12.02 -10.01
CA PHE A 113 0.87 -10.63 -10.30
C PHE A 113 0.63 -10.25 -11.77
N ALA A 114 0.54 -11.22 -12.67
CA ALA A 114 0.45 -11.00 -14.12
C ALA A 114 -0.63 -9.99 -14.58
N PRO A 115 -1.84 -9.92 -14.01
CA PRO A 115 -2.82 -8.89 -14.38
C PRO A 115 -2.34 -7.47 -14.08
N LEU A 116 -1.63 -7.29 -12.98
CA LEU A 116 -1.04 -6.00 -12.60
C LEU A 116 0.14 -5.64 -13.52
N ASP A 117 0.95 -6.61 -13.91
CA ASP A 117 2.07 -6.41 -14.84
C ASP A 117 1.63 -5.77 -16.16
N GLY A 118 0.51 -6.21 -16.71
CA GLY A 118 -0.03 -5.66 -17.95
C GLY A 118 -0.36 -4.17 -17.83
N LEU A 119 -0.92 -3.75 -16.70
CA LEU A 119 -1.19 -2.34 -16.41
C LEU A 119 0.10 -1.56 -16.18
N PHE A 120 1.05 -2.09 -15.43
CA PHE A 120 2.32 -1.43 -15.18
C PHE A 120 3.11 -1.16 -16.46
N ARG A 121 3.10 -2.07 -17.44
CA ARG A 121 3.72 -1.84 -18.76
C ARG A 121 3.07 -0.68 -19.51
N GLN A 122 1.76 -0.50 -19.39
CA GLN A 122 1.07 0.67 -19.96
C GLN A 122 1.51 1.96 -19.25
N TYR A 123 1.60 1.93 -17.92
CA TYR A 123 2.09 3.07 -17.14
C TYR A 123 3.57 3.37 -17.37
N GLU A 124 4.40 2.36 -17.62
CA GLU A 124 5.80 2.54 -18.04
C GLU A 124 5.88 3.28 -19.37
N THR A 125 5.10 2.86 -20.36
CA THR A 125 5.03 3.54 -21.65
C THR A 125 4.58 5.01 -21.53
N ALA A 126 3.73 5.30 -20.55
CA ALA A 126 3.26 6.64 -20.22
C ALA A 126 4.24 7.44 -19.32
N GLY A 127 5.36 6.85 -18.91
CA GLY A 127 6.33 7.48 -18.00
C GLY A 127 5.87 7.59 -16.55
N LEU A 128 4.81 6.86 -16.16
CA LEU A 128 4.20 6.93 -14.81
C LEU A 128 4.73 5.85 -13.87
N ALA A 129 5.25 4.75 -14.40
CA ALA A 129 5.85 3.67 -13.63
C ALA A 129 7.19 3.25 -14.24
N GLN A 130 8.00 2.57 -13.45
CA GLN A 130 9.25 1.99 -13.94
C GLN A 130 9.51 0.64 -13.25
N PRO A 131 10.15 -0.33 -13.96
CA PRO A 131 10.51 -1.60 -13.38
C PRO A 131 11.61 -1.43 -12.32
N THR A 132 11.61 -2.34 -11.35
CA THR A 132 12.67 -2.53 -10.37
C THR A 132 13.14 -3.98 -10.42
N GLU A 133 14.22 -4.31 -9.71
CA GLU A 133 14.66 -5.70 -9.58
C GLU A 133 13.59 -6.63 -8.99
N LYS A 134 12.70 -6.07 -8.13
CA LYS A 134 11.66 -6.84 -7.43
C LYS A 134 10.28 -6.76 -8.07
N GLY A 135 10.02 -5.74 -8.88
CA GLY A 135 8.69 -5.53 -9.48
C GLY A 135 8.54 -4.15 -10.10
N TRP A 136 7.71 -3.29 -9.52
CA TRP A 136 7.35 -1.99 -10.09
C TRP A 136 7.29 -0.89 -9.03
N ARG A 137 7.67 0.33 -9.42
CA ARG A 137 7.45 1.54 -8.63
C ARG A 137 6.89 2.67 -9.50
N LEU A 138 6.27 3.64 -8.89
CA LEU A 138 5.86 4.86 -9.58
C LEU A 138 7.04 5.81 -9.78
N THR A 139 6.98 6.58 -10.85
CA THR A 139 7.86 7.73 -11.07
C THR A 139 7.31 8.94 -10.29
N PRO A 140 8.05 10.05 -10.17
CA PRO A 140 7.50 11.30 -9.63
C PRO A 140 6.25 11.78 -10.36
N GLN A 141 6.17 11.57 -11.69
CA GLN A 141 4.96 11.84 -12.48
C GLN A 141 3.82 10.89 -12.11
N GLY A 142 4.13 9.61 -11.88
CA GLY A 142 3.16 8.61 -11.45
C GLY A 142 2.58 8.92 -10.07
N PHE A 143 3.36 9.47 -9.15
CA PHE A 143 2.86 9.90 -7.85
C PHE A 143 1.76 10.96 -7.94
N LEU A 144 1.82 11.86 -8.92
CA LEU A 144 0.78 12.88 -9.12
C LEU A 144 -0.59 12.29 -9.47
N VAL A 145 -0.62 11.11 -10.07
CA VAL A 145 -1.84 10.41 -10.49
C VAL A 145 -2.01 9.06 -9.79
N SER A 146 -1.28 8.86 -8.69
CA SER A 146 -1.22 7.58 -7.98
C SER A 146 -2.59 7.03 -7.58
N ASN A 147 -3.52 7.88 -7.17
CA ASN A 147 -4.87 7.44 -6.81
C ASN A 147 -5.60 6.78 -8.00
N SER A 148 -5.49 7.34 -9.21
CA SER A 148 -6.10 6.76 -10.42
C SER A 148 -5.43 5.43 -10.79
N ILE A 149 -4.11 5.34 -10.65
CA ILE A 149 -3.35 4.10 -10.87
C ILE A 149 -3.79 3.04 -9.86
N ILE A 150 -3.87 3.38 -8.58
CA ILE A 150 -4.26 2.47 -7.49
C ILE A 150 -5.66 1.92 -7.72
N VAL A 151 -6.64 2.76 -8.09
CA VAL A 151 -8.00 2.31 -8.41
C VAL A 151 -8.02 1.32 -9.58
N ALA A 152 -7.29 1.58 -10.66
CA ALA A 152 -7.22 0.66 -11.79
C ALA A 152 -6.58 -0.70 -11.43
N LEU A 153 -5.61 -0.70 -10.52
CA LEU A 153 -5.01 -1.94 -10.01
C LEU A 153 -5.97 -2.69 -9.08
N GLU A 154 -6.76 -1.97 -8.27
CA GLU A 154 -7.82 -2.55 -7.44
C GLU A 154 -8.86 -3.28 -8.30
N ASP A 155 -9.34 -2.61 -9.36
CA ASP A 155 -10.29 -3.20 -10.30
C ASP A 155 -9.74 -4.49 -10.93
N ALA A 156 -8.45 -4.50 -11.29
CA ALA A 156 -7.79 -5.68 -11.85
C ALA A 156 -7.69 -6.84 -10.84
N LEU A 157 -7.40 -6.53 -9.57
CA LEU A 157 -7.39 -7.53 -8.49
C LEU A 157 -8.79 -8.05 -8.19
N ALA A 158 -9.80 -7.20 -8.16
CA ALA A 158 -11.20 -7.58 -7.95
C ALA A 158 -11.69 -8.50 -9.08
N ALA A 159 -11.39 -8.15 -10.33
CA ALA A 159 -11.72 -8.99 -11.50
C ALA A 159 -11.05 -10.37 -11.41
N GLN A 160 -9.80 -10.45 -11.00
CA GLN A 160 -9.09 -11.73 -10.80
C GLN A 160 -9.74 -12.58 -9.71
N LYS A 161 -10.12 -11.97 -8.58
CA LYS A 161 -10.82 -12.67 -7.48
C LYS A 161 -12.16 -13.25 -7.96
N LEU A 162 -12.94 -12.45 -8.68
CA LEU A 162 -14.23 -12.88 -9.23
C LEU A 162 -14.08 -14.05 -10.20
N GLN A 163 -13.11 -13.99 -11.12
CA GLN A 163 -12.83 -15.09 -12.05
C GLN A 163 -12.49 -16.39 -11.33
N ARG A 164 -11.70 -16.34 -10.26
CA ARG A 164 -11.35 -17.51 -9.44
C ARG A 164 -12.56 -18.10 -8.73
N GLN A 165 -13.42 -17.26 -8.17
CA GLN A 165 -14.65 -17.70 -7.50
C GLN A 165 -15.60 -18.38 -8.49
N THR A 166 -15.76 -17.82 -9.68
CA THR A 166 -16.59 -18.38 -10.74
C THR A 166 -16.02 -19.71 -11.23
N ALA A 167 -14.72 -19.82 -11.45
CA ALA A 167 -14.07 -21.08 -11.86
C ALA A 167 -14.21 -22.18 -10.79
N ALA A 168 -14.06 -21.82 -9.51
CA ALA A 168 -14.28 -22.76 -8.41
C ALA A 168 -15.74 -23.23 -8.32
N ALA A 169 -16.72 -22.36 -8.55
CA ALA A 169 -18.14 -22.70 -8.54
C ALA A 169 -18.56 -23.57 -9.74
N SER A 170 -17.90 -23.41 -10.90
CA SER A 170 -18.19 -24.21 -12.11
C SER A 170 -17.53 -25.60 -12.13
N GLY A 171 -16.68 -25.93 -11.15
CA GLY A 171 -15.95 -27.20 -11.09
C GLY A 171 -14.85 -27.36 -12.16
N ASP A 172 -14.53 -26.31 -12.89
CA ASP A 172 -13.54 -26.33 -13.98
C ASP A 172 -12.13 -26.11 -13.40
N TYR A 173 -11.60 -27.14 -12.74
CA TYR A 173 -10.20 -27.17 -12.26
C TYR A 173 -9.24 -27.42 -13.42
N ARG A 174 -9.10 -26.53 -14.37
CA ARG A 174 -7.96 -26.52 -15.26
C ARG A 174 -6.80 -25.88 -14.53
N ILE A 175 -5.92 -26.73 -14.01
CA ILE A 175 -4.58 -26.32 -13.55
C ILE A 175 -3.84 -25.80 -14.79
N VAL A 176 -3.63 -24.51 -14.88
CA VAL A 176 -2.75 -23.87 -15.86
C VAL A 176 -1.61 -23.20 -15.11
#